data_e2c6453d96fe552a6a6ce8b3da8df161
#
_entry.id   e2c6453d96fe552a6a6ce8b3da8df161
#
_cell.length_a   1.000
_cell.length_b   1.000
_cell.length_c   1.000
_cell.angle_alpha   90.00
_cell.angle_beta   90.00
_cell.angle_gamma   90.00
#
_symmetry.space_group_name_H-M   'P 1'
#
loop_
_entity.id
_entity.type
_entity.pdbx_description
1 polymer ?
#
loop_
_entity_poly.entity_id
_entity_poly.type
_entity_poly.pdbx_seq_one_letter_code
_entity_poly.pdbx_strand_id
1 'polypeptide(L)'
;FLAGKHSRSPIDFSLDNMDESERSQKRVYECLREVDKALARENWKPGAAPAELVEELKQQDQSFMDALEDDVNTAAAMGHLFNMVRIAGRVLEDKKLRNSEGGRDILKAFRDATAKWDTLLGLFAHKPEGFLASLREIRARRRGLDMNKVAGLLRERQEARAAKDFARSDAARDELAALGVEVRDTPEGPVWDII
;
A
#
# COMPACT_ATOMS: atom_id res chain seq x y z
N PHE A 1 -13.78 2.25 6.67
CA PHE A 1 -14.44 3.42 7.28
C PHE A 1 -14.86 3.14 8.73
N LEU A 2 -15.74 2.17 8.99
CA LEU A 2 -16.25 1.89 10.33
C LEU A 2 -15.14 1.50 11.32
N ALA A 3 -14.18 0.68 10.92
CA ALA A 3 -13.06 0.28 11.76
C ALA A 3 -12.15 1.43 12.22
N GLY A 4 -12.17 2.57 11.53
CA GLY A 4 -11.44 3.77 11.93
C GLY A 4 -12.20 4.68 12.92
N LYS A 5 -13.37 4.26 13.40
CA LYS A 5 -14.20 5.02 14.34
C LYS A 5 -14.38 4.25 15.65
N HIS A 6 -14.31 4.94 16.76
CA HIS A 6 -14.57 4.32 18.06
C HIS A 6 -16.06 3.93 18.17
N SER A 7 -16.35 2.73 18.70
CA SER A 7 -17.70 2.13 18.77
C SER A 7 -18.74 3.02 19.47
N ARG A 8 -18.30 3.86 20.42
CA ARG A 8 -19.17 4.78 21.21
C ARG A 8 -19.19 6.21 20.69
N SER A 9 -18.46 6.51 19.60
CA SER A 9 -18.46 7.86 19.03
C SER A 9 -19.54 8.00 17.96
N PRO A 10 -20.16 9.19 17.82
CA PRO A 10 -21.01 9.45 16.67
C PRO A 10 -20.27 9.23 15.36
N ILE A 11 -20.94 8.60 14.41
CA ILE A 11 -20.37 8.35 13.09
C ILE A 11 -20.90 9.44 12.15
N ASP A 12 -20.01 10.35 11.75
CA ASP A 12 -20.29 11.29 10.67
C ASP A 12 -19.97 10.61 9.32
N PHE A 13 -21.02 10.35 8.57
CA PHE A 13 -20.92 9.79 7.23
C PHE A 13 -20.84 10.92 6.21
N SER A 14 -19.65 11.12 5.62
CA SER A 14 -19.44 12.05 4.52
C SER A 14 -18.63 11.39 3.40
N LEU A 15 -18.74 11.93 2.18
CA LEU A 15 -17.95 11.44 1.04
C LEU A 15 -16.45 11.63 1.29
N ASP A 16 -16.06 12.74 1.93
CA ASP A 16 -14.66 13.02 2.27
C ASP A 16 -14.08 11.97 3.22
N ASN A 17 -14.85 11.56 4.23
CA ASN A 17 -14.46 10.51 5.16
C ASN A 17 -14.36 9.14 4.48
N MET A 18 -15.19 8.88 3.47
CA MET A 18 -15.09 7.65 2.67
C MET A 18 -13.85 7.65 1.79
N ASP A 19 -13.54 8.78 1.15
CA ASP A 19 -12.34 8.94 0.32
C ASP A 19 -11.06 8.84 1.16
N GLU A 20 -11.05 9.38 2.38
CA GLU A 20 -9.94 9.21 3.32
C GLU A 20 -9.74 7.75 3.70
N SER A 21 -10.82 7.03 3.97
CA SER A 21 -10.78 5.61 4.30
C SER A 21 -10.30 4.77 3.13
N GLU A 22 -10.72 5.10 1.91
CA GLU A 22 -10.25 4.46 0.67
C GLU A 22 -8.73 4.68 0.48
N ARG A 23 -8.24 5.91 0.66
CA ARG A 23 -6.81 6.23 0.60
C ARG A 23 -6.01 5.47 1.66
N SER A 24 -6.54 5.40 2.87
CA SER A 24 -5.92 4.68 3.99
C SER A 24 -5.83 3.18 3.70
N GLN A 25 -6.91 2.58 3.23
CA GLN A 25 -6.95 1.16 2.86
C GLN A 25 -6.00 0.86 1.68
N LYS A 26 -6.01 1.70 0.63
CA LYS A 26 -5.09 1.61 -0.49
C LYS A 26 -3.63 1.58 -0.02
N ARG A 27 -3.24 2.48 0.90
CA ARG A 27 -1.88 2.54 1.45
C ARG A 27 -1.47 1.22 2.13
N VAL A 28 -2.37 0.58 2.87
CA VAL A 28 -2.10 -0.72 3.48
C VAL A 28 -1.89 -1.79 2.41
N TYR A 29 -2.76 -1.87 1.42
CA TYR A 29 -2.64 -2.85 0.33
C TYR A 29 -1.40 -2.64 -0.54
N GLU A 30 -0.99 -1.39 -0.79
CA GLU A 30 0.28 -1.07 -1.46
C GLU A 30 1.47 -1.58 -0.66
N CYS A 31 1.47 -1.37 0.66
CA CYS A 31 2.51 -1.89 1.54
C CYS A 31 2.55 -3.43 1.53
N LEU A 32 1.41 -4.09 1.67
CA LEU A 32 1.30 -5.55 1.61
C LEU A 32 1.84 -6.10 0.29
N ARG A 33 1.51 -5.47 -0.84
CA ARG A 33 2.01 -5.85 -2.16
C ARG A 33 3.54 -5.77 -2.25
N GLU A 34 4.13 -4.67 -1.79
CA GLU A 34 5.58 -4.50 -1.83
C GLU A 34 6.30 -5.45 -0.86
N VAL A 35 5.69 -5.74 0.29
CA VAL A 35 6.18 -6.76 1.23
C VAL A 35 6.11 -8.16 0.60
N ASP A 36 5.00 -8.54 -0.01
CA ASP A 36 4.84 -9.84 -0.67
C ASP A 36 5.86 -10.01 -1.81
N LYS A 37 6.09 -8.97 -2.62
CA LYS A 37 7.15 -8.95 -3.65
C LYS A 37 8.55 -9.09 -3.06
N ALA A 38 8.83 -8.41 -1.95
CA ALA A 38 10.12 -8.52 -1.29
C ALA A 38 10.34 -9.94 -0.76
N LEU A 39 9.33 -10.52 -0.09
CA LEU A 39 9.41 -11.86 0.49
C LEU A 39 9.46 -12.98 -0.56
N ALA A 40 9.03 -12.76 -1.79
CA ALA A 40 9.15 -13.71 -2.89
C ALA A 40 10.59 -13.88 -3.41
N ARG A 41 11.55 -13.10 -2.91
CA ARG A 41 12.98 -13.23 -3.29
C ARG A 41 13.63 -14.41 -2.59
N GLU A 42 14.51 -15.11 -3.29
CA GLU A 42 15.23 -16.26 -2.73
C GLU A 42 16.60 -15.89 -2.14
N ASN A 43 17.23 -14.82 -2.62
CA ASN A 43 18.61 -14.46 -2.29
C ASN A 43 18.66 -13.29 -1.30
N TRP A 44 18.84 -13.62 -0.03
CA TRP A 44 19.03 -12.65 1.04
C TRP A 44 20.49 -12.58 1.47
N LYS A 45 20.97 -11.39 1.73
CA LYS A 45 22.33 -11.17 2.23
C LYS A 45 22.36 -11.33 3.75
N PRO A 46 23.44 -11.89 4.33
CA PRO A 46 23.60 -11.87 5.77
C PRO A 46 23.50 -10.45 6.32
N GLY A 47 22.81 -10.29 7.42
CA GLY A 47 22.63 -9.00 8.08
C GLY A 47 21.55 -9.10 9.15
N ALA A 48 21.86 -8.61 10.35
CA ALA A 48 20.92 -8.63 11.47
C ALA A 48 19.84 -7.55 11.31
N ALA A 49 18.66 -7.83 11.84
CA ALA A 49 17.61 -6.84 12.01
C ALA A 49 18.05 -5.79 13.06
N PRO A 50 17.82 -4.49 12.82
CA PRO A 50 17.98 -3.48 13.86
C PRO A 50 17.08 -3.79 15.06
N ALA A 51 17.68 -3.94 16.25
CA ALA A 51 16.95 -4.34 17.47
C ALA A 51 15.79 -3.38 17.79
N GLU A 52 15.98 -2.09 17.55
CA GLU A 52 14.96 -1.05 17.72
C GLU A 52 13.72 -1.30 16.84
N LEU A 53 13.92 -1.65 15.56
CA LEU A 53 12.79 -1.94 14.65
C LEU A 53 12.05 -3.23 15.02
N VAL A 54 12.78 -4.23 15.49
CA VAL A 54 12.17 -5.49 15.96
C VAL A 54 11.30 -5.23 17.19
N GLU A 55 11.80 -4.43 18.13
CA GLU A 55 11.06 -4.11 19.35
C GLU A 55 9.85 -3.21 19.05
N GLU A 56 10.03 -2.18 18.21
CA GLU A 56 8.94 -1.31 17.78
C GLU A 56 7.81 -2.14 17.13
N LEU A 57 8.16 -3.09 16.24
CA LEU A 57 7.19 -3.94 15.57
C LEU A 57 6.43 -4.85 16.55
N LYS A 58 7.13 -5.49 17.50
CA LYS A 58 6.50 -6.32 18.54
C LYS A 58 5.55 -5.49 19.41
N GLN A 59 5.97 -4.29 19.79
CA GLN A 59 5.16 -3.40 20.59
C GLN A 59 3.87 -3.00 19.85
N GLN A 60 3.95 -2.72 18.53
CA GLN A 60 2.77 -2.38 17.75
C GLN A 60 1.82 -3.58 17.61
N ASP A 61 2.34 -4.81 17.41
CA ASP A 61 1.48 -6.03 17.37
C ASP A 61 0.76 -6.24 18.69
N GLN A 62 1.46 -6.11 19.83
CA GLN A 62 0.83 -6.23 21.14
C GLN A 62 -0.21 -5.12 21.37
N SER A 63 0.15 -3.86 21.12
CA SER A 63 -0.76 -2.73 21.32
C SER A 63 -2.00 -2.79 20.43
N PHE A 64 -1.90 -3.38 19.23
CA PHE A 64 -3.07 -3.65 18.39
C PHE A 64 -4.04 -4.62 19.09
N MET A 65 -3.52 -5.69 19.69
CA MET A 65 -4.36 -6.65 20.42
C MET A 65 -4.94 -6.04 21.68
N ASP A 66 -4.14 -5.31 22.46
CA ASP A 66 -4.60 -4.61 23.67
C ASP A 66 -5.73 -3.64 23.36
N ALA A 67 -5.66 -2.92 22.22
CA ALA A 67 -6.72 -2.03 21.78
C ALA A 67 -8.04 -2.76 21.45
N LEU A 68 -7.96 -3.99 20.91
CA LEU A 68 -9.15 -4.79 20.65
C LEU A 68 -9.73 -5.37 21.94
N GLU A 69 -8.89 -5.66 22.92
CA GLU A 69 -9.33 -6.11 24.26
C GLU A 69 -9.94 -4.97 25.08
N ASP A 70 -9.55 -3.72 24.83
CA ASP A 70 -10.11 -2.52 25.42
C ASP A 70 -11.37 -2.05 24.67
N ASP A 71 -12.50 -2.68 24.99
CA ASP A 71 -13.83 -2.31 24.46
C ASP A 71 -13.91 -2.32 22.90
N VAL A 72 -13.15 -3.22 22.27
CA VAL A 72 -13.07 -3.34 20.82
C VAL A 72 -12.71 -1.98 20.16
N ASN A 73 -11.70 -1.32 20.69
CA ASN A 73 -11.23 -0.02 20.20
C ASN A 73 -10.52 -0.14 18.84
N THR A 74 -11.30 -0.41 17.81
CA THR A 74 -10.79 -0.57 16.45
C THR A 74 -10.08 0.69 15.94
N ALA A 75 -10.47 1.88 16.39
CA ALA A 75 -9.81 3.13 15.99
C ALA A 75 -8.35 3.18 16.47
N ALA A 76 -8.07 2.80 17.73
CA ALA A 76 -6.72 2.69 18.25
C ALA A 76 -5.96 1.55 17.54
N ALA A 77 -6.59 0.38 17.34
CA ALA A 77 -6.00 -0.73 16.60
C ALA A 77 -5.56 -0.31 15.19
N MET A 78 -6.38 0.47 14.45
CA MET A 78 -5.98 1.01 13.15
C MET A 78 -4.77 1.94 13.24
N GLY A 79 -4.61 2.71 14.31
CA GLY A 79 -3.41 3.51 14.55
C GLY A 79 -2.14 2.65 14.62
N HIS A 80 -2.20 1.52 15.34
CA HIS A 80 -1.10 0.56 15.44
C HIS A 80 -0.81 -0.13 14.10
N LEU A 81 -1.83 -0.48 13.32
CA LEU A 81 -1.66 -0.96 11.95
C LEU A 81 -0.86 0.03 11.08
N PHE A 82 -1.21 1.32 11.10
CA PHE A 82 -0.48 2.32 10.32
C PHE A 82 0.97 2.53 10.81
N ASN A 83 1.23 2.36 12.10
CA ASN A 83 2.59 2.32 12.61
C ASN A 83 3.38 1.12 12.06
N MET A 84 2.76 -0.06 11.99
CA MET A 84 3.37 -1.24 11.39
C MET A 84 3.64 -1.05 9.88
N VAL A 85 2.72 -0.44 9.14
CA VAL A 85 2.91 -0.07 7.72
C VAL A 85 4.12 0.86 7.57
N ARG A 86 4.29 1.83 8.50
CA ARG A 86 5.46 2.74 8.49
C ARG A 86 6.77 2.00 8.76
N ILE A 87 6.79 1.02 9.70
CA ILE A 87 7.97 0.19 9.98
C ILE A 87 8.33 -0.63 8.73
N ALA A 88 7.37 -1.31 8.10
CA ALA A 88 7.59 -2.04 6.87
C ALA A 88 8.10 -1.13 5.74
N GLY A 89 7.56 0.08 5.61
CA GLY A 89 8.03 1.10 4.66
C GLY A 89 9.51 1.46 4.87
N ARG A 90 9.94 1.70 6.11
CA ARG A 90 11.37 1.97 6.45
C ARG A 90 12.28 0.83 5.99
N VAL A 91 11.85 -0.42 6.17
CA VAL A 91 12.62 -1.60 5.69
C VAL A 91 12.67 -1.65 4.17
N LEU A 92 11.57 -1.39 3.48
CA LEU A 92 11.49 -1.41 2.02
C LEU A 92 12.28 -0.28 1.35
N GLU A 93 12.39 0.88 1.99
CA GLU A 93 13.14 2.04 1.50
C GLU A 93 14.64 1.90 1.70
N ASP A 94 15.09 1.27 2.80
CA ASP A 94 16.50 1.04 3.06
C ASP A 94 17.04 -0.09 2.18
N LYS A 95 17.88 0.26 1.20
CA LYS A 95 18.45 -0.68 0.22
C LYS A 95 19.27 -1.81 0.86
N LYS A 96 19.95 -1.56 1.99
CA LYS A 96 20.74 -2.58 2.69
C LYS A 96 19.81 -3.51 3.46
N LEU A 97 18.92 -2.94 4.25
CA LEU A 97 18.00 -3.68 5.11
C LEU A 97 17.03 -4.54 4.28
N ARG A 98 16.40 -3.97 3.25
CA ARG A 98 15.46 -4.67 2.37
C ARG A 98 16.05 -5.89 1.63
N ASN A 99 17.38 -6.00 1.53
CA ASN A 99 18.07 -7.12 0.92
C ASN A 99 18.75 -8.03 1.95
N SER A 100 18.59 -7.80 3.25
CA SER A 100 19.21 -8.59 4.32
C SER A 100 18.22 -9.58 4.95
N GLU A 101 18.77 -10.64 5.56
CA GLU A 101 17.99 -11.62 6.33
C GLU A 101 17.20 -10.94 7.44
N GLY A 102 17.80 -9.97 8.16
CA GLY A 102 17.11 -9.21 9.20
C GLY A 102 15.95 -8.38 8.68
N GLY A 103 16.09 -7.79 7.48
CA GLY A 103 14.99 -7.09 6.83
C GLY A 103 13.86 -8.04 6.43
N ARG A 104 14.20 -9.22 5.88
CA ARG A 104 13.23 -10.28 5.59
C ARG A 104 12.45 -10.66 6.83
N ASP A 105 13.13 -10.86 7.96
CA ASP A 105 12.49 -11.32 9.19
C ASP A 105 11.51 -10.27 9.74
N ILE A 106 11.83 -8.96 9.64
CA ILE A 106 10.90 -7.88 9.98
C ILE A 106 9.69 -7.89 9.04
N LEU A 107 9.90 -7.98 7.71
CA LEU A 107 8.81 -7.99 6.73
C LEU A 107 7.91 -9.23 6.90
N LYS A 108 8.51 -10.39 7.22
CA LYS A 108 7.76 -11.60 7.53
C LYS A 108 6.92 -11.43 8.79
N ALA A 109 7.49 -10.90 9.88
CA ALA A 109 6.75 -10.64 11.11
C ALA A 109 5.60 -9.65 10.90
N PHE A 110 5.79 -8.60 10.10
CA PHE A 110 4.72 -7.69 9.66
C PHE A 110 3.60 -8.45 8.93
N ARG A 111 3.96 -9.32 7.99
CA ARG A 111 2.98 -10.08 7.20
C ARG A 111 2.20 -11.09 8.05
N ASP A 112 2.89 -11.76 8.97
CA ASP A 112 2.28 -12.70 9.91
C ASP A 112 1.30 -11.97 10.86
N ALA A 113 1.67 -10.80 11.40
CA ALA A 113 0.80 -9.97 12.22
C ALA A 113 -0.46 -9.51 11.46
N THR A 114 -0.29 -8.99 10.23
CA THR A 114 -1.44 -8.54 9.42
C THR A 114 -2.37 -9.70 9.06
N ALA A 115 -1.85 -10.90 8.82
CA ALA A 115 -2.67 -12.10 8.57
C ALA A 115 -3.46 -12.52 9.82
N LYS A 116 -2.82 -12.49 11.00
CA LYS A 116 -3.49 -12.71 12.29
C LYS A 116 -4.63 -11.72 12.53
N TRP A 117 -4.39 -10.43 12.29
CA TRP A 117 -5.40 -9.39 12.47
C TRP A 117 -6.55 -9.50 11.46
N ASP A 118 -6.26 -9.96 10.23
CA ASP A 118 -7.29 -10.22 9.23
C ASP A 118 -8.27 -11.32 9.66
N THR A 119 -7.80 -12.34 10.36
CA THR A 119 -8.71 -13.38 10.91
C THR A 119 -9.69 -12.83 11.95
N LEU A 120 -9.35 -11.72 12.61
CA LEU A 120 -10.19 -11.07 13.62
C LEU A 120 -11.15 -10.05 13.02
N LEU A 121 -10.69 -9.26 12.05
CA LEU A 121 -11.40 -8.09 11.55
C LEU A 121 -11.86 -8.21 10.10
N GLY A 122 -11.35 -9.17 9.31
CA GLY A 122 -11.71 -9.37 7.91
C GLY A 122 -11.35 -8.19 6.99
N LEU A 123 -10.27 -7.44 7.29
CA LEU A 123 -9.92 -6.20 6.60
C LEU A 123 -9.06 -6.41 5.36
N PHE A 124 -8.34 -7.55 5.27
CA PHE A 124 -7.31 -7.79 4.24
C PHE A 124 -7.54 -9.10 3.48
N ALA A 125 -8.81 -9.52 3.33
CA ALA A 125 -9.21 -10.79 2.72
C ALA A 125 -8.83 -10.91 1.23
N HIS A 126 -8.54 -9.81 0.56
CA HIS A 126 -8.19 -9.80 -0.86
C HIS A 126 -6.67 -9.87 -1.08
N LYS A 127 -6.26 -10.50 -2.20
CA LYS A 127 -4.88 -10.37 -2.67
C LYS A 127 -4.59 -8.92 -3.02
N PRO A 128 -3.42 -8.37 -2.64
CA PRO A 128 -3.12 -6.95 -2.84
C PRO A 128 -3.27 -6.47 -4.28
N GLU A 129 -2.78 -7.23 -5.26
CA GLU A 129 -2.90 -6.88 -6.68
C GLU A 129 -4.36 -6.81 -7.14
N GLY A 130 -5.18 -7.77 -6.72
CA GLY A 130 -6.60 -7.82 -7.08
C GLY A 130 -7.37 -6.65 -6.48
N PHE A 131 -7.13 -6.33 -5.22
CA PHE A 131 -7.74 -5.17 -4.56
C PHE A 131 -7.38 -3.86 -5.27
N LEU A 132 -6.08 -3.63 -5.50
CA LEU A 132 -5.59 -2.40 -6.13
C LEU A 132 -6.09 -2.26 -7.59
N ALA A 133 -6.23 -3.38 -8.32
CA ALA A 133 -6.82 -3.37 -9.65
C ALA A 133 -8.31 -2.99 -9.61
N SER A 134 -9.08 -3.63 -8.73
CA SER A 134 -10.51 -3.31 -8.56
C SER A 134 -10.74 -1.87 -8.11
N LEU A 135 -9.87 -1.35 -7.24
CA LEU A 135 -9.93 0.04 -6.80
C LEU A 135 -9.72 1.02 -7.97
N ARG A 136 -8.76 0.75 -8.85
CA ARG A 136 -8.54 1.55 -10.08
C ARG A 136 -9.75 1.51 -11.00
N GLU A 137 -10.36 0.35 -11.20
CA GLU A 137 -11.58 0.22 -12.01
C GLU A 137 -12.75 1.03 -11.42
N ILE A 138 -12.94 0.98 -10.10
CA ILE A 138 -13.96 1.75 -9.41
C ILE A 138 -13.72 3.26 -9.59
N ARG A 139 -12.48 3.73 -9.41
CA ARG A 139 -12.10 5.14 -9.61
C ARG A 139 -12.29 5.58 -11.06
N ALA A 140 -11.88 4.75 -12.02
CA ALA A 140 -12.09 5.01 -13.44
C ALA A 140 -13.57 5.21 -13.76
N ARG A 141 -14.41 4.30 -13.26
CA ARG A 141 -15.86 4.35 -13.47
C ARG A 141 -16.48 5.60 -12.83
N ARG A 142 -16.11 5.92 -11.58
CA ARG A 142 -16.61 7.13 -10.89
C ARG A 142 -16.29 8.42 -11.64
N ARG A 143 -15.15 8.46 -12.33
CA ARG A 143 -14.69 9.63 -13.13
C ARG A 143 -15.12 9.60 -14.59
N GLY A 144 -15.75 8.52 -15.05
CA GLY A 144 -16.11 8.35 -16.46
C GLY A 144 -14.89 8.27 -17.39
N LEU A 145 -13.75 7.72 -16.88
CA LEU A 145 -12.53 7.61 -17.66
C LEU A 145 -12.64 6.52 -18.72
N ASP A 146 -12.25 6.85 -19.94
CA ASP A 146 -12.04 5.85 -21.00
C ASP A 146 -10.72 5.11 -20.76
N MET A 147 -10.81 3.90 -20.24
CA MET A 147 -9.65 3.06 -19.96
C MET A 147 -8.88 2.64 -21.22
N ASN A 148 -9.51 2.63 -22.40
CA ASN A 148 -8.81 2.36 -23.66
C ASN A 148 -7.89 3.55 -24.01
N LYS A 149 -8.37 4.78 -23.80
CA LYS A 149 -7.54 5.98 -23.96
C LYS A 149 -6.37 5.98 -22.98
N VAL A 150 -6.61 5.67 -21.70
CA VAL A 150 -5.55 5.57 -20.69
C VAL A 150 -4.51 4.52 -21.10
N ALA A 151 -4.95 3.31 -21.49
CA ALA A 151 -4.04 2.24 -21.94
C ALA A 151 -3.25 2.65 -23.19
N GLY A 152 -3.86 3.38 -24.12
CA GLY A 152 -3.21 3.94 -25.30
C GLY A 152 -2.06 4.89 -24.93
N LEU A 153 -2.34 5.86 -24.07
CA LEU A 153 -1.35 6.84 -23.60
C LEU A 153 -0.20 6.19 -22.79
N LEU A 154 -0.50 5.21 -21.95
CA LEU A 154 0.52 4.47 -21.22
C LEU A 154 1.48 3.73 -22.17
N ARG A 155 0.93 3.08 -23.21
CA ARG A 155 1.73 2.42 -24.24
C ARG A 155 2.55 3.41 -25.04
N GLU A 156 1.94 4.51 -25.51
CA GLU A 156 2.62 5.57 -26.23
C GLU A 156 3.80 6.13 -25.44
N ARG A 157 3.61 6.42 -24.16
CA ARG A 157 4.67 6.86 -23.26
C ARG A 157 5.80 5.84 -23.17
N GLN A 158 5.49 4.56 -23.08
CA GLN A 158 6.48 3.49 -22.98
C GLN A 158 7.28 3.35 -24.29
N GLU A 159 6.62 3.40 -25.44
CA GLU A 159 7.25 3.37 -26.77
C GLU A 159 8.17 4.57 -26.99
N ALA A 160 7.70 5.78 -26.65
CA ALA A 160 8.47 7.01 -26.75
C ALA A 160 9.74 6.97 -25.88
N ARG A 161 9.65 6.43 -24.66
CA ARG A 161 10.84 6.24 -23.78
C ARG A 161 11.82 5.24 -24.37
N ALA A 162 11.34 4.14 -24.91
CA ALA A 162 12.20 3.15 -25.57
C ALA A 162 12.93 3.73 -26.77
N ALA A 163 12.27 4.62 -27.51
CA ALA A 163 12.83 5.37 -28.66
C ALA A 163 13.67 6.59 -28.23
N LYS A 164 13.78 6.89 -26.91
CA LYS A 164 14.41 8.11 -26.36
C LYS A 164 13.78 9.41 -26.86
N ASP A 165 12.52 9.38 -27.31
CA ASP A 165 11.71 10.54 -27.65
C ASP A 165 11.06 11.09 -26.37
N PHE A 166 11.82 11.91 -25.65
CA PHE A 166 11.39 12.45 -24.36
C PHE A 166 10.23 13.44 -24.52
N ALA A 167 10.20 14.20 -25.61
CA ALA A 167 9.12 15.18 -25.86
C ALA A 167 7.77 14.46 -26.02
N ARG A 168 7.71 13.39 -26.77
CA ARG A 168 6.51 12.56 -26.94
C ARG A 168 6.12 11.83 -25.64
N SER A 169 7.11 11.36 -24.89
CA SER A 169 6.87 10.72 -23.58
C SER A 169 6.26 11.70 -22.57
N ASP A 170 6.76 12.94 -22.53
CA ASP A 170 6.26 13.99 -21.63
C ASP A 170 4.85 14.43 -22.04
N ALA A 171 4.57 14.60 -23.33
CA ALA A 171 3.22 14.90 -23.81
C ALA A 171 2.20 13.83 -23.38
N ALA A 172 2.53 12.55 -23.55
CA ALA A 172 1.66 11.46 -23.11
C ALA A 172 1.47 11.45 -21.58
N ARG A 173 2.51 11.79 -20.82
CA ARG A 173 2.43 11.93 -19.35
C ARG A 173 1.51 13.08 -18.94
N ASP A 174 1.60 14.22 -19.62
CA ASP A 174 0.78 15.39 -19.33
C ASP A 174 -0.70 15.11 -19.64
N GLU A 175 -1.00 14.40 -20.75
CA GLU A 175 -2.36 13.97 -21.06
C GLU A 175 -2.89 12.99 -20.00
N LEU A 176 -2.07 12.03 -19.52
CA LEU A 176 -2.45 11.14 -18.42
C LEU A 176 -2.74 11.93 -17.15
N ALA A 177 -1.90 12.90 -16.82
CA ALA A 177 -2.11 13.77 -15.65
C ALA A 177 -3.40 14.60 -15.78
N ALA A 178 -3.72 15.12 -16.96
CA ALA A 178 -4.97 15.82 -17.22
C ALA A 178 -6.22 14.93 -17.05
N LEU A 179 -6.07 13.62 -17.26
CA LEU A 179 -7.11 12.62 -16.98
C LEU A 179 -7.15 12.20 -15.49
N GLY A 180 -6.27 12.73 -14.65
CA GLY A 180 -6.14 12.32 -13.23
C GLY A 180 -5.43 10.98 -13.06
N VAL A 181 -4.58 10.60 -14.02
CA VAL A 181 -3.75 9.40 -13.97
C VAL A 181 -2.31 9.78 -13.66
N GLU A 182 -1.80 9.37 -12.52
CA GLU A 182 -0.39 9.54 -12.13
C GLU A 182 0.43 8.34 -12.58
N VAL A 183 1.57 8.59 -13.21
CA VAL A 183 2.53 7.55 -13.62
C VAL A 183 3.86 7.78 -12.93
N ARG A 184 4.37 6.74 -12.24
CA ARG A 184 5.68 6.73 -11.60
C ARG A 184 6.57 5.66 -12.24
N ASP A 185 7.80 6.02 -12.53
CA ASP A 185 8.78 5.06 -13.02
C ASP A 185 9.42 4.33 -11.84
N THR A 186 9.44 3.01 -11.90
CA THR A 186 10.15 2.15 -10.95
C THR A 186 11.17 1.29 -11.67
N PRO A 187 12.17 0.73 -10.97
CA PRO A 187 13.14 -0.19 -11.60
C PRO A 187 12.48 -1.41 -12.26
N GLU A 188 11.31 -1.80 -11.79
CA GLU A 188 10.53 -2.93 -12.31
C GLU A 188 9.59 -2.53 -13.48
N GLY A 189 9.57 -1.24 -13.84
CA GLY A 189 8.71 -0.69 -14.88
C GLY A 189 7.78 0.43 -14.38
N PRO A 190 7.00 1.05 -15.26
CA PRO A 190 6.09 2.12 -14.87
C PRO A 190 4.92 1.57 -14.04
N VAL A 191 4.65 2.23 -12.93
CA VAL A 191 3.45 2.01 -12.09
C VAL A 191 2.55 3.23 -12.25
N TRP A 192 1.26 3.01 -12.35
CA TRP A 192 0.29 4.10 -12.52
C TRP A 192 -0.94 3.90 -11.63
N ASP A 193 -1.60 5.01 -11.33
CA ASP A 193 -2.81 5.03 -10.52
C ASP A 193 -3.73 6.20 -10.91
N ILE A 194 -5.00 6.11 -10.52
CA ILE A 194 -5.98 7.18 -10.66
C ILE A 194 -6.04 7.93 -9.33
N ILE A 195 -5.70 9.22 -9.36
CA ILE A 195 -5.62 10.09 -8.17
C ILE A 195 -6.92 10.86 -7.94
#